data_f8a3837b1b2ced467555a350fe30b05d
#
_entry.id   f8a3837b1b2ced467555a350fe30b05d
#
_cell.length_a   1.000
_cell.length_b   1.000
_cell.length_c   1.000
_cell.angle_alpha   90.00
_cell.angle_beta   90.00
_cell.angle_gamma   90.00
#
_symmetry.space_group_name_H-M   'P 1'
#
loop_
_entity.id
_entity.type
_entity.pdbx_description
1 polymer ?
#
loop_
_entity_poly.entity_id
_entity_poly.type
_entity_poly.pdbx_seq_one_letter_code
_entity_poly.pdbx_strand_id
1 'polypeptide(L)'
;SGCVATAIAQIMAYYRFPSSFTTTYTDAPHAGETIALNWTSIISYPYVYQVPALMREIGQRVEMTYHPIDENDMETGSSAFSYMAPDCLISFGYSCASGLASYEIASIRTNLDETHPVYVRANDISEGGHAWIADGYIYSRIGTEYYEERLVDNDEPGLIPHYEYVLTSSTVQTTNLVHYNWGWDGSCDGYFAPGNGVASGNGYIFDGLQMITSIRLPRIDSNLNHDFL
;
A
#
# COMPACT_ATOMS: atom_id res chain seq x y z
N SER A 1 -9.58 -15.61 6.17
CA SER A 1 -9.46 -14.22 6.64
C SER A 1 -9.85 -13.28 5.51
N GLY A 2 -10.49 -12.14 5.82
CA GLY A 2 -10.90 -11.17 4.80
C GLY A 2 -9.74 -10.23 4.43
N CYS A 3 -9.88 -9.58 3.26
CA CYS A 3 -8.84 -8.71 2.68
C CYS A 3 -8.45 -7.52 3.58
N VAL A 4 -9.40 -6.93 4.31
CA VAL A 4 -9.13 -5.82 5.25
C VAL A 4 -8.16 -6.27 6.34
N ALA A 5 -8.40 -7.44 6.97
CA ALA A 5 -7.50 -7.95 7.99
C ALA A 5 -6.12 -8.34 7.41
N THR A 6 -6.09 -8.87 6.20
CA THR A 6 -4.85 -9.22 5.51
C THR A 6 -4.01 -7.97 5.24
N ALA A 7 -4.59 -6.91 4.67
CA ALA A 7 -3.89 -5.66 4.40
C ALA A 7 -3.34 -5.01 5.69
N ILE A 8 -4.12 -5.00 6.79
CA ILE A 8 -3.65 -4.51 8.08
C ILE A 8 -2.49 -5.38 8.62
N ALA A 9 -2.61 -6.71 8.54
CA ALA A 9 -1.55 -7.60 9.01
C ALA A 9 -0.26 -7.46 8.19
N GLN A 10 -0.33 -7.21 6.89
CA GLN A 10 0.83 -6.91 6.05
C GLN A 10 1.55 -5.63 6.49
N ILE A 11 0.79 -4.57 6.83
CA ILE A 11 1.35 -3.34 7.39
C ILE A 11 2.06 -3.63 8.72
N MET A 12 1.43 -4.42 9.59
CA MET A 12 2.04 -4.83 10.87
C MET A 12 3.32 -5.65 10.67
N ALA A 13 3.34 -6.56 9.70
CA ALA A 13 4.51 -7.36 9.35
C ALA A 13 5.65 -6.50 8.80
N TYR A 14 5.33 -5.50 7.98
CA TYR A 14 6.30 -4.53 7.47
C TYR A 14 7.02 -3.80 8.61
N TYR A 15 6.26 -3.26 9.56
CA TYR A 15 6.81 -2.55 10.72
C TYR A 15 7.34 -3.45 11.83
N ARG A 16 7.02 -4.74 11.80
CA ARG A 16 7.29 -5.70 12.88
C ARG A 16 6.74 -5.20 14.22
N PHE A 17 5.55 -4.65 14.21
CA PHE A 17 4.89 -4.03 15.35
C PHE A 17 3.38 -4.38 15.32
N PRO A 18 2.72 -4.51 16.49
CA PRO A 18 3.25 -4.42 17.85
C PRO A 18 4.10 -5.64 18.25
N SER A 19 4.79 -5.56 19.39
CA SER A 19 5.52 -6.70 19.94
C SER A 19 4.61 -7.72 20.64
N SER A 20 3.42 -7.30 21.01
CA SER A 20 2.37 -8.13 21.61
C SER A 20 1.02 -7.45 21.47
N PHE A 21 -0.06 -8.20 21.64
CA PHE A 21 -1.42 -7.68 21.74
C PHE A 21 -2.22 -8.51 22.73
N THR A 22 -3.24 -7.90 23.34
CA THR A 22 -4.20 -8.61 24.18
C THR A 22 -5.46 -8.85 23.35
N THR A 23 -5.93 -10.09 23.35
CA THR A 23 -7.11 -10.49 22.61
C THR A 23 -8.38 -9.91 23.25
N THR A 24 -9.28 -9.45 22.40
CA THR A 24 -10.58 -8.88 22.82
C THR A 24 -11.75 -9.87 22.67
N TYR A 25 -11.55 -10.95 21.94
CA TYR A 25 -12.56 -12.01 21.83
C TYR A 25 -12.65 -12.85 23.11
N THR A 26 -13.84 -13.42 23.38
CA THR A 26 -14.16 -14.09 24.65
C THR A 26 -14.50 -15.58 24.51
N ASP A 27 -14.62 -16.08 23.28
CA ASP A 27 -15.24 -17.38 22.95
C ASP A 27 -14.28 -18.41 22.31
N ALA A 28 -12.98 -18.19 22.39
CA ALA A 28 -12.01 -19.03 21.70
C ALA A 28 -10.79 -19.33 22.58
N PRO A 29 -9.95 -20.28 22.16
CA PRO A 29 -8.61 -20.42 22.71
C PRO A 29 -7.90 -19.06 22.70
N HIS A 30 -7.18 -18.75 23.78
CA HIS A 30 -6.49 -17.48 24.01
C HIS A 30 -7.38 -16.25 24.23
N ALA A 31 -8.66 -16.44 24.64
CA ALA A 31 -9.56 -15.34 25.00
C ALA A 31 -9.00 -14.55 26.19
N GLY A 32 -8.86 -13.22 26.02
CA GLY A 32 -8.32 -12.31 27.05
C GLY A 32 -6.83 -12.47 27.34
N GLU A 33 -6.10 -13.29 26.58
CA GLU A 33 -4.67 -13.49 26.74
C GLU A 33 -3.83 -12.42 26.02
N THR A 34 -2.64 -12.16 26.57
CA THR A 34 -1.63 -11.35 25.88
C THR A 34 -0.72 -12.27 25.08
N ILE A 35 -0.72 -12.09 23.78
CA ILE A 35 0.06 -12.87 22.81
C ILE A 35 1.27 -12.04 22.38
N ALA A 36 2.48 -12.57 22.65
CA ALA A 36 3.71 -12.00 22.13
C ALA A 36 3.91 -12.35 20.65
N LEU A 37 4.32 -11.39 19.85
CA LEU A 37 4.58 -11.55 18.41
C LEU A 37 6.08 -11.65 18.14
N ASN A 38 6.51 -12.82 17.71
CA ASN A 38 7.86 -13.00 17.17
C ASN A 38 7.85 -12.76 15.66
N TRP A 39 8.03 -11.52 15.26
CA TRP A 39 7.96 -11.12 13.85
C TRP A 39 9.00 -11.84 12.97
N THR A 40 10.16 -12.16 13.50
CA THR A 40 11.16 -12.94 12.75
C THR A 40 10.62 -14.32 12.41
N SER A 41 10.01 -15.00 13.37
CA SER A 41 9.37 -16.30 13.15
C SER A 41 8.16 -16.20 12.23
N ILE A 42 7.31 -15.19 12.43
CA ILE A 42 6.10 -14.95 11.62
C ILE A 42 6.47 -14.75 10.14
N ILE A 43 7.48 -13.93 9.85
CA ILE A 43 7.90 -13.63 8.47
C ILE A 43 8.59 -14.83 7.82
N SER A 44 9.40 -15.57 8.58
CA SER A 44 10.13 -16.74 8.06
C SER A 44 9.26 -17.98 7.92
N TYR A 45 8.22 -18.10 8.75
CA TYR A 45 7.35 -19.27 8.79
C TYR A 45 5.93 -18.90 9.25
N PRO A 46 5.06 -18.42 8.34
CA PRO A 46 3.75 -17.83 8.69
C PRO A 46 2.72 -18.83 9.28
N TYR A 47 3.06 -20.09 9.39
CA TYR A 47 2.18 -21.12 9.96
C TYR A 47 2.23 -21.21 11.50
N VAL A 48 2.93 -20.28 12.17
CA VAL A 48 2.92 -20.19 13.64
C VAL A 48 1.56 -19.69 14.16
N TYR A 49 1.17 -20.15 15.36
CA TYR A 49 -0.15 -19.87 15.94
C TYR A 49 -0.45 -18.37 16.17
N GLN A 50 0.60 -17.54 16.27
CA GLN A 50 0.44 -16.09 16.40
C GLN A 50 -0.26 -15.45 15.19
N VAL A 51 -0.07 -15.99 13.99
CA VAL A 51 -0.70 -15.46 12.77
C VAL A 51 -2.22 -15.58 12.81
N PRO A 52 -2.82 -16.77 12.98
CA PRO A 52 -4.28 -16.88 13.08
C PRO A 52 -4.85 -16.12 14.28
N ALA A 53 -4.14 -16.05 15.41
CA ALA A 53 -4.57 -15.28 16.57
C ALA A 53 -4.61 -13.76 16.26
N LEU A 54 -3.56 -13.22 15.61
CA LEU A 54 -3.51 -11.83 15.17
C LEU A 54 -4.59 -11.53 14.13
N MET A 55 -4.75 -12.39 13.14
CA MET A 55 -5.77 -12.23 12.10
C MET A 55 -7.19 -12.21 12.67
N ARG A 56 -7.43 -13.06 13.67
CA ARG A 56 -8.72 -13.06 14.38
C ARG A 56 -8.93 -11.78 15.18
N GLU A 57 -7.92 -11.29 15.89
CA GLU A 57 -7.99 -10.05 16.65
C GLU A 57 -8.22 -8.83 15.75
N ILE A 58 -7.51 -8.76 14.61
CA ILE A 58 -7.77 -7.71 13.61
C ILE A 58 -9.21 -7.82 13.12
N GLY A 59 -9.65 -9.02 12.74
CA GLY A 59 -11.01 -9.27 12.30
C GLY A 59 -12.07 -8.84 13.32
N GLN A 60 -11.83 -9.11 14.61
CA GLN A 60 -12.71 -8.65 15.70
C GLN A 60 -12.77 -7.12 15.76
N ARG A 61 -11.63 -6.42 15.64
CA ARG A 61 -11.56 -4.95 15.71
C ARG A 61 -12.13 -4.24 14.48
N VAL A 62 -12.20 -4.90 13.33
CA VAL A 62 -12.85 -4.38 12.12
C VAL A 62 -14.25 -4.93 11.93
N GLU A 63 -14.84 -5.56 12.95
CA GLU A 63 -16.19 -6.15 12.94
C GLU A 63 -16.42 -7.06 11.73
N MET A 64 -15.43 -7.93 11.45
CA MET A 64 -15.46 -8.79 10.28
C MET A 64 -16.60 -9.81 10.36
N THR A 65 -17.38 -9.86 9.31
CA THR A 65 -18.35 -10.93 9.09
C THR A 65 -17.65 -12.10 8.44
N TYR A 66 -17.65 -13.24 9.12
CA TYR A 66 -17.07 -14.48 8.62
C TYR A 66 -18.17 -15.32 8.00
N HIS A 67 -17.99 -15.67 6.74
CA HIS A 67 -18.85 -16.63 6.07
C HIS A 67 -18.14 -18.00 6.04
N PRO A 68 -18.84 -19.09 6.41
CA PRO A 68 -18.30 -20.42 6.21
C PRO A 68 -18.06 -20.65 4.72
N ILE A 69 -16.99 -21.37 4.41
CA ILE A 69 -16.79 -21.87 3.03
C ILE A 69 -17.86 -22.95 2.83
N ASP A 70 -18.92 -22.62 2.12
CA ASP A 70 -19.82 -23.64 1.56
C ASP A 70 -19.15 -24.19 0.30
N GLU A 71 -19.00 -25.51 0.22
CA GLU A 71 -18.40 -26.18 -0.94
C GLU A 71 -19.16 -25.90 -2.25
N ASN A 72 -20.38 -25.36 -2.15
CA ASN A 72 -21.26 -25.04 -3.27
C ASN A 72 -21.40 -23.52 -3.53
N ASP A 73 -20.89 -22.67 -2.65
CA ASP A 73 -21.03 -21.21 -2.74
C ASP A 73 -19.66 -20.55 -2.70
N MET A 74 -19.03 -20.44 -3.86
CA MET A 74 -17.71 -19.82 -4.02
C MET A 74 -17.71 -18.27 -3.87
N GLU A 75 -18.87 -17.67 -3.61
CA GLU A 75 -19.05 -16.21 -3.66
C GLU A 75 -19.05 -15.53 -2.28
N THR A 76 -19.16 -16.25 -1.17
CA THR A 76 -19.25 -15.65 0.17
C THR A 76 -17.89 -15.63 0.89
N GLY A 77 -17.04 -14.67 0.53
CA GLY A 77 -15.82 -14.36 1.28
C GLY A 77 -16.10 -13.61 2.59
N SER A 78 -15.22 -13.75 3.60
CA SER A 78 -15.29 -12.93 4.80
C SER A 78 -15.09 -11.45 4.45
N SER A 79 -15.91 -10.56 5.02
CA SER A 79 -15.95 -9.13 4.69
C SER A 79 -15.86 -8.24 5.92
N ALA A 80 -15.26 -7.06 5.76
CA ALA A 80 -15.25 -5.98 6.73
C ALA A 80 -15.24 -4.64 6.00
N PHE A 81 -15.70 -3.60 6.66
CA PHE A 81 -15.67 -2.25 6.10
C PHE A 81 -14.29 -1.61 6.27
N SER A 82 -13.69 -1.17 5.18
CA SER A 82 -12.36 -0.55 5.19
C SER A 82 -12.30 0.77 5.98
N TYR A 83 -13.42 1.44 6.22
CA TYR A 83 -13.45 2.65 7.06
C TYR A 83 -13.10 2.36 8.54
N MET A 84 -13.13 1.10 8.96
CA MET A 84 -12.72 0.68 10.30
C MET A 84 -11.22 0.42 10.43
N ALA A 85 -10.49 0.35 9.32
CA ALA A 85 -9.06 0.07 9.33
C ALA A 85 -8.22 1.14 10.07
N PRO A 86 -8.49 2.46 9.97
CA PRO A 86 -7.76 3.45 10.74
C PRO A 86 -7.88 3.24 12.26
N ASP A 87 -9.09 3.04 12.76
CA ASP A 87 -9.33 2.84 14.20
C ASP A 87 -8.69 1.53 14.68
N CYS A 88 -8.74 0.49 13.86
CA CYS A 88 -8.04 -0.76 14.14
C CYS A 88 -6.53 -0.53 14.27
N LEU A 89 -5.88 0.14 13.30
CA LEU A 89 -4.45 0.45 13.37
C LEU A 89 -4.11 1.30 14.60
N ILE A 90 -4.90 2.33 14.89
CA ILE A 90 -4.73 3.19 16.08
C ILE A 90 -4.84 2.36 17.37
N SER A 91 -5.78 1.42 17.44
CA SER A 91 -5.97 0.55 18.60
C SER A 91 -4.79 -0.40 18.86
N PHE A 92 -3.96 -0.65 17.85
CA PHE A 92 -2.68 -1.36 17.98
C PHE A 92 -1.49 -0.43 18.23
N GLY A 93 -1.71 0.88 18.35
CA GLY A 93 -0.69 1.86 18.67
C GLY A 93 -0.07 2.57 17.45
N TYR A 94 -0.55 2.36 16.25
CA TYR A 94 -0.13 3.13 15.08
C TYR A 94 -0.72 4.54 15.09
N SER A 95 -0.07 5.47 14.41
CA SER A 95 -0.71 6.69 13.92
C SER A 95 -0.96 6.57 12.42
N CYS A 96 -2.08 7.09 11.95
CA CYS A 96 -2.43 7.14 10.53
C CYS A 96 -3.40 8.28 10.24
N ALA A 97 -3.69 8.53 8.96
CA ALA A 97 -4.81 9.40 8.58
C ALA A 97 -6.12 8.83 9.17
N SER A 98 -6.98 9.73 9.66
CA SER A 98 -8.19 9.37 10.43
C SER A 98 -9.32 8.76 9.61
N GLY A 99 -9.13 8.54 8.31
CA GLY A 99 -10.14 7.97 7.44
C GLY A 99 -9.64 7.66 6.04
N LEU A 100 -10.54 7.14 5.23
CA LEU A 100 -10.30 6.89 3.81
C LEU A 100 -10.31 8.20 3.03
N ALA A 101 -9.21 8.50 2.35
CA ALA A 101 -9.08 9.59 1.40
C ALA A 101 -9.24 9.11 -0.04
N SER A 102 -9.55 10.01 -0.96
CA SER A 102 -9.49 9.71 -2.40
C SER A 102 -8.09 9.28 -2.79
N TYR A 103 -8.01 8.32 -3.72
CA TYR A 103 -6.73 7.85 -4.24
C TYR A 103 -5.98 8.97 -4.95
N GLU A 104 -4.74 9.22 -4.53
CA GLU A 104 -3.90 10.27 -5.08
C GLU A 104 -2.45 9.78 -5.14
N ILE A 105 -1.91 9.65 -6.37
CA ILE A 105 -0.60 9.04 -6.62
C ILE A 105 0.57 9.83 -6.00
N ALA A 106 0.49 11.17 -5.94
CA ALA A 106 1.54 11.96 -5.32
C ALA A 106 1.61 11.69 -3.81
N SER A 107 0.47 11.54 -3.15
CA SER A 107 0.40 11.16 -1.73
C SER A 107 0.96 9.77 -1.50
N ILE A 108 0.66 8.80 -2.39
CA ILE A 108 1.25 7.44 -2.30
C ILE A 108 2.77 7.53 -2.39
N ARG A 109 3.32 8.22 -3.39
CA ARG A 109 4.77 8.38 -3.55
C ARG A 109 5.42 9.03 -2.33
N THR A 110 4.83 10.13 -1.83
CA THR A 110 5.35 10.80 -0.63
C THR A 110 5.41 9.85 0.57
N ASN A 111 4.38 9.02 0.79
CA ASN A 111 4.39 8.05 1.88
C ASN A 111 5.45 6.96 1.66
N LEU A 112 5.58 6.44 0.44
CA LEU A 112 6.57 5.42 0.13
C LEU A 112 8.01 5.95 0.19
N ASP A 113 8.26 7.20 -0.19
CA ASP A 113 9.56 7.88 -0.02
C ASP A 113 9.95 8.00 1.47
N GLU A 114 8.95 8.16 2.33
CA GLU A 114 9.11 8.15 3.79
C GLU A 114 9.12 6.74 4.40
N THR A 115 9.14 5.69 3.56
CA THR A 115 9.08 4.28 3.96
C THR A 115 7.78 3.89 4.69
N HIS A 116 6.67 4.49 4.32
CA HIS A 116 5.36 4.19 4.87
C HIS A 116 4.49 3.49 3.81
N PRO A 117 4.13 2.22 4.00
CA PRO A 117 3.19 1.54 3.12
C PRO A 117 1.81 2.21 3.21
N VAL A 118 1.09 2.17 2.11
CA VAL A 118 -0.23 2.78 2.00
C VAL A 118 -1.30 1.69 1.90
N TYR A 119 -2.31 1.76 2.76
CA TYR A 119 -3.49 0.92 2.64
C TYR A 119 -4.36 1.45 1.48
N VAL A 120 -4.74 0.57 0.58
CA VAL A 120 -5.60 0.89 -0.56
C VAL A 120 -6.84 0.00 -0.52
N ARG A 121 -7.98 0.55 -0.91
CA ARG A 121 -9.22 -0.21 -1.11
C ARG A 121 -9.93 0.27 -2.38
N ALA A 122 -10.68 -0.61 -3.00
CA ALA A 122 -11.59 -0.25 -4.09
C ALA A 122 -12.76 -1.21 -4.15
N ASN A 123 -13.74 -0.89 -4.99
CA ASN A 123 -14.81 -1.79 -5.35
C ASN A 123 -14.41 -2.53 -6.64
N ASP A 124 -14.66 -3.83 -6.69
CA ASP A 124 -14.68 -4.53 -7.97
C ASP A 124 -15.92 -4.12 -8.76
N ILE A 125 -15.80 -3.97 -10.05
CA ILE A 125 -16.92 -3.55 -10.91
C ILE A 125 -18.01 -4.61 -11.04
N SER A 126 -17.71 -5.86 -10.73
CA SER A 126 -18.64 -6.99 -10.82
C SER A 126 -19.22 -7.36 -9.46
N GLU A 127 -18.37 -7.42 -8.41
CA GLU A 127 -18.79 -7.91 -7.09
C GLU A 127 -17.90 -7.41 -5.95
N GLY A 128 -18.53 -6.85 -4.92
CA GLY A 128 -17.87 -6.58 -3.65
C GLY A 128 -16.76 -5.53 -3.70
N GLY A 129 -15.78 -5.70 -2.86
CA GLY A 129 -14.63 -4.82 -2.75
C GLY A 129 -13.38 -5.57 -2.30
N HIS A 130 -12.22 -4.94 -2.48
CA HIS A 130 -10.95 -5.49 -2.03
C HIS A 130 -10.13 -4.44 -1.29
N ALA A 131 -9.25 -4.90 -0.40
CA ALA A 131 -8.28 -4.08 0.31
C ALA A 131 -6.90 -4.73 0.20
N TRP A 132 -5.89 -3.91 -0.08
CA TRP A 132 -4.50 -4.33 -0.28
C TRP A 132 -3.53 -3.24 0.15
N ILE A 133 -2.24 -3.44 -0.05
CA ILE A 133 -1.23 -2.42 0.23
C ILE A 133 -0.50 -1.99 -1.04
N ALA A 134 -0.16 -0.69 -1.09
CA ALA A 134 0.84 -0.16 -2.00
C ALA A 134 2.15 -0.01 -1.22
N ASP A 135 3.20 -0.68 -1.70
CA ASP A 135 4.48 -0.81 -1.01
C ASP A 135 5.69 -0.43 -1.89
N GLY A 136 5.44 0.02 -3.11
CA GLY A 136 6.48 0.49 -4.03
C GLY A 136 5.92 1.30 -5.18
N TYR A 137 6.80 2.00 -5.89
CA TYR A 137 6.42 2.70 -7.12
C TYR A 137 7.59 2.80 -8.11
N ILE A 138 7.26 3.00 -9.37
CA ILE A 138 8.21 3.41 -10.42
C ILE A 138 7.74 4.74 -10.96
N TYR A 139 8.64 5.72 -10.94
CA TYR A 139 8.42 7.00 -11.59
C TYR A 139 9.67 7.38 -12.40
N SER A 140 9.48 7.60 -13.68
CA SER A 140 10.54 8.14 -14.53
C SER A 140 9.97 9.17 -15.51
N ARG A 141 10.79 10.15 -15.86
CA ARG A 141 10.49 11.15 -16.87
C ARG A 141 11.68 11.28 -17.77
N ILE A 142 11.51 10.88 -19.03
CA ILE A 142 12.56 10.91 -20.06
C ILE A 142 12.17 11.98 -21.06
N GLY A 143 13.01 13.02 -21.17
CA GLY A 143 12.92 14.03 -22.20
C GLY A 143 13.82 13.66 -23.37
N THR A 144 13.32 13.76 -24.59
CA THR A 144 14.08 13.63 -25.83
C THR A 144 13.95 14.92 -26.61
N GLU A 145 15.07 15.50 -26.94
CA GLU A 145 15.15 16.72 -27.76
C GLU A 145 15.71 16.38 -29.14
N TYR A 146 15.11 16.92 -30.17
CA TYR A 146 15.51 16.72 -31.56
C TYR A 146 16.04 18.03 -32.09
N TYR A 147 17.20 17.98 -32.73
CA TYR A 147 17.88 19.12 -33.31
C TYR A 147 18.12 18.88 -34.79
N GLU A 148 18.02 19.94 -35.57
CA GLU A 148 18.46 19.96 -36.95
C GLU A 148 19.72 20.80 -37.07
N GLU A 149 20.66 20.33 -37.89
CA GLU A 149 21.79 21.14 -38.33
C GLU A 149 21.31 22.18 -39.33
N ARG A 150 21.55 23.46 -39.05
CA ARG A 150 21.24 24.55 -39.91
C ARG A 150 22.53 25.28 -40.30
N LEU A 151 22.78 25.43 -41.59
CA LEU A 151 23.87 26.27 -42.06
C LEU A 151 23.49 27.75 -41.83
N VAL A 152 24.31 28.45 -41.08
CA VAL A 152 24.24 29.89 -40.92
C VAL A 152 25.28 30.50 -41.87
N ASP A 153 24.79 31.01 -42.99
CA ASP A 153 25.60 31.77 -43.94
C ASP A 153 25.38 33.25 -43.61
N ASN A 154 26.39 33.86 -43.05
CA ASN A 154 26.34 35.30 -42.79
C ASN A 154 26.86 36.03 -44.02
N ASP A 155 26.01 36.80 -44.70
CA ASP A 155 26.34 37.63 -45.86
C ASP A 155 27.38 38.74 -45.56
N GLU A 156 28.07 38.69 -44.43
CA GLU A 156 29.12 39.63 -44.04
C GLU A 156 30.49 39.16 -44.52
N PRO A 157 31.26 40.05 -45.21
CA PRO A 157 32.58 39.72 -45.71
C PRO A 157 33.55 39.36 -44.56
N GLY A 158 34.03 38.09 -44.55
CA GLY A 158 35.03 37.61 -43.60
C GLY A 158 34.50 36.68 -42.54
N LEU A 159 33.19 36.43 -42.45
CA LEU A 159 32.62 35.39 -41.63
C LEU A 159 32.60 34.05 -42.40
N ILE A 160 32.99 32.99 -41.74
CA ILE A 160 32.97 31.63 -42.29
C ILE A 160 31.60 31.03 -42.01
N PRO A 161 30.89 30.46 -42.99
CA PRO A 161 29.68 29.71 -42.75
C PRO A 161 29.90 28.62 -41.69
N HIS A 162 28.98 28.49 -40.74
CA HIS A 162 29.05 27.48 -39.69
C HIS A 162 27.69 26.81 -39.50
N TYR A 163 27.70 25.63 -38.92
CA TYR A 163 26.48 24.91 -38.60
C TYR A 163 26.06 25.17 -37.14
N GLU A 164 24.79 25.42 -36.95
CA GLU A 164 24.15 25.52 -35.66
C GLU A 164 23.13 24.39 -35.49
N TYR A 165 23.02 23.86 -34.25
CA TYR A 165 21.97 22.92 -33.90
C TYR A 165 20.75 23.69 -33.41
N VAL A 166 19.66 23.61 -34.16
CA VAL A 166 18.41 24.29 -33.83
C VAL A 166 17.44 23.25 -33.30
N LEU A 167 16.93 23.45 -32.07
CA LEU A 167 15.91 22.61 -31.47
C LEU A 167 14.64 22.67 -32.34
N THR A 168 14.22 21.52 -32.87
CA THR A 168 13.03 21.40 -33.73
C THR A 168 11.84 20.84 -33.01
N SER A 169 12.06 19.93 -32.07
CA SER A 169 10.99 19.36 -31.25
C SER A 169 11.53 18.79 -29.93
N SER A 170 10.64 18.63 -28.99
CA SER A 170 10.93 17.86 -27.75
C SER A 170 9.75 16.96 -27.40
N THR A 171 10.05 15.79 -26.85
CA THR A 171 9.05 14.87 -26.34
C THR A 171 9.37 14.52 -24.91
N VAL A 172 8.34 14.27 -24.09
CA VAL A 172 8.49 13.78 -22.72
C VAL A 172 7.68 12.51 -22.57
N GLN A 173 8.37 11.44 -22.19
CA GLN A 173 7.74 10.19 -21.81
C GLN A 173 7.76 10.07 -20.27
N THR A 174 6.59 9.82 -19.68
CA THR A 174 6.46 9.61 -18.23
C THR A 174 5.99 8.19 -17.98
N THR A 175 6.73 7.47 -17.15
CA THR A 175 6.30 6.19 -16.58
C THR A 175 5.91 6.45 -15.14
N ASN A 176 4.73 5.97 -14.74
CA ASN A 176 4.19 6.11 -13.39
C ASN A 176 3.42 4.83 -13.04
N LEU A 177 4.00 3.99 -12.18
CA LEU A 177 3.44 2.71 -11.78
C LEU A 177 3.50 2.59 -10.26
N VAL A 178 2.54 1.90 -9.67
CA VAL A 178 2.48 1.58 -8.24
C VAL A 178 2.58 0.07 -8.08
N HIS A 179 3.42 -0.37 -7.17
CA HIS A 179 3.49 -1.77 -6.78
C HIS A 179 2.38 -2.07 -5.76
N TYR A 180 1.57 -3.06 -6.07
CA TYR A 180 0.52 -3.57 -5.20
C TYR A 180 0.84 -4.99 -4.74
N ASN A 181 0.68 -5.21 -3.45
CA ASN A 181 0.60 -6.52 -2.84
C ASN A 181 -0.86 -6.79 -2.48
N TRP A 182 -1.50 -7.65 -3.26
CA TRP A 182 -2.92 -7.91 -3.18
C TRP A 182 -3.34 -8.74 -1.95
N GLY A 183 -2.38 -9.33 -1.24
CA GLY A 183 -2.66 -10.22 -0.13
C GLY A 183 -3.13 -11.63 -0.54
N TRP A 184 -2.78 -12.05 -1.75
CA TRP A 184 -3.11 -13.36 -2.34
C TRP A 184 -1.88 -14.27 -2.43
N ASP A 185 -1.10 -14.33 -1.36
CA ASP A 185 0.12 -15.15 -1.26
C ASP A 185 1.14 -14.87 -2.39
N GLY A 186 1.28 -13.59 -2.75
CA GLY A 186 2.14 -13.12 -3.84
C GLY A 186 1.55 -13.30 -5.23
N SER A 187 0.37 -13.89 -5.35
CA SER A 187 -0.29 -14.05 -6.64
C SER A 187 -0.73 -12.70 -7.19
N CYS A 188 -0.36 -12.43 -8.44
CA CYS A 188 -0.66 -11.19 -9.15
C CYS A 188 -0.02 -9.93 -8.58
N ASP A 189 0.84 -10.01 -7.57
CA ASP A 189 1.59 -8.86 -7.09
C ASP A 189 2.45 -8.26 -8.22
N GLY A 190 2.57 -6.94 -8.25
CA GLY A 190 3.34 -6.29 -9.31
C GLY A 190 3.05 -4.80 -9.47
N TYR A 191 3.51 -4.25 -10.59
CA TYR A 191 3.41 -2.83 -10.90
C TYR A 191 2.23 -2.56 -11.82
N PHE A 192 1.36 -1.64 -11.42
CA PHE A 192 0.13 -1.30 -12.11
C PHE A 192 0.06 0.19 -12.41
N ALA A 193 -0.65 0.55 -13.50
CA ALA A 193 -0.98 1.94 -13.76
C ALA A 193 -1.87 2.48 -12.62
N PRO A 194 -1.56 3.68 -12.08
CA PRO A 194 -2.34 4.24 -10.98
C PRO A 194 -3.73 4.70 -11.45
N GLY A 195 -4.70 4.62 -10.56
CA GLY A 195 -6.05 5.13 -10.77
C GLY A 195 -7.10 4.06 -10.97
N ASN A 196 -8.30 4.49 -11.34
CA ASN A 196 -9.45 3.63 -11.55
C ASN A 196 -9.27 2.67 -12.74
N GLY A 197 -9.97 1.56 -12.71
CA GLY A 197 -9.87 0.52 -13.74
C GLY A 197 -8.63 -0.35 -13.61
N VAL A 198 -7.97 -0.37 -12.45
CA VAL A 198 -6.81 -1.23 -12.25
C VAL A 198 -7.21 -2.70 -12.31
N ALA A 199 -6.58 -3.45 -13.20
CA ALA A 199 -6.82 -4.88 -13.38
C ALA A 199 -5.77 -5.68 -12.61
N SER A 200 -6.23 -6.58 -11.74
CA SER A 200 -5.37 -7.37 -10.84
C SER A 200 -4.66 -8.56 -11.50
N GLY A 201 -4.90 -8.80 -12.77
CA GLY A 201 -4.29 -9.94 -13.47
C GLY A 201 -5.04 -11.27 -13.32
N ASN A 202 -5.93 -11.41 -12.35
CA ASN A 202 -6.79 -12.58 -12.17
C ASN A 202 -8.27 -12.34 -12.54
N GLY A 203 -8.52 -11.24 -13.26
CA GLY A 203 -9.85 -10.92 -13.81
C GLY A 203 -10.62 -9.84 -13.06
N TYR A 204 -10.20 -9.43 -11.86
CA TYR A 204 -10.84 -8.33 -11.14
C TYR A 204 -10.40 -6.97 -11.70
N ILE A 205 -11.35 -6.05 -11.79
CA ILE A 205 -11.13 -4.66 -12.20
C ILE A 205 -11.67 -3.76 -11.10
N PHE A 206 -10.79 -2.97 -10.52
CA PHE A 206 -11.09 -2.16 -9.34
C PHE A 206 -11.30 -0.70 -9.67
N ASP A 207 -12.37 -0.13 -9.13
CA ASP A 207 -12.80 1.25 -9.30
C ASP A 207 -13.10 1.93 -7.95
N GLY A 208 -13.20 3.27 -7.96
CA GLY A 208 -13.48 4.03 -6.75
C GLY A 208 -12.40 3.88 -5.68
N LEU A 209 -11.13 3.91 -6.10
CA LEU A 209 -10.00 3.73 -5.22
C LEU A 209 -9.96 4.77 -4.10
N GLN A 210 -9.71 4.29 -2.90
CA GLN A 210 -9.48 5.10 -1.70
C GLN A 210 -8.25 4.58 -0.96
N MET A 211 -7.67 5.42 -0.11
CA MET A 211 -6.44 5.07 0.60
C MET A 211 -6.43 5.57 2.03
N ILE A 212 -5.60 4.95 2.87
CA ILE A 212 -5.19 5.42 4.18
C ILE A 212 -3.68 5.64 4.13
N THR A 213 -3.25 6.85 4.45
CA THR A 213 -1.85 7.29 4.41
C THR A 213 -1.33 7.60 5.80
N SER A 214 -0.06 7.97 5.89
CA SER A 214 0.61 8.37 7.13
C SER A 214 0.56 7.29 8.21
N ILE A 215 0.57 6.02 7.80
CA ILE A 215 0.61 4.89 8.72
C ILE A 215 2.03 4.79 9.27
N ARG A 216 2.19 5.04 10.56
CA ARG A 216 3.50 5.17 11.21
C ARG A 216 3.50 4.50 12.56
N LEU A 217 4.68 4.09 13.00
CA LEU A 217 4.89 3.65 14.38
C LEU A 217 4.62 4.79 15.36
N PRO A 218 4.24 4.47 16.61
CA PRO A 218 4.12 5.48 17.66
C PRO A 218 5.46 6.18 17.85
N ARG A 219 5.41 7.52 18.02
CA ARG A 219 6.62 8.26 18.39
C ARG A 219 7.06 7.81 19.77
N ILE A 220 8.28 7.34 19.87
CA ILE A 220 8.93 7.18 21.18
C ILE A 220 9.33 8.58 21.58
N ASP A 221 8.60 9.20 22.53
CA ASP A 221 9.05 10.44 23.14
C ASP A 221 10.37 10.17 23.86
N SER A 222 11.47 10.63 23.26
CA SER A 222 12.82 10.53 23.85
C SER A 222 12.97 11.38 25.13
N ASN A 223 11.92 12.03 25.58
CA ASN A 223 11.89 12.90 26.78
C ASN A 223 11.51 12.16 28.07
N LEU A 224 11.33 10.83 28.06
CA LEU A 224 10.99 10.08 29.29
C LEU A 224 12.17 9.46 30.02
N ASN A 225 13.39 9.97 29.86
CA ASN A 225 14.53 9.49 30.64
C ASN A 225 15.43 10.61 31.12
N HIS A 226 15.04 11.32 32.18
CA HIS A 226 16.01 12.03 33.04
C HIS A 226 15.49 12.32 34.46
N ASP A 227 14.65 11.50 35.03
CA ASP A 227 14.32 11.65 36.45
C ASP A 227 14.29 10.30 37.19
N PHE A 228 15.43 9.60 37.19
CA PHE A 228 15.76 8.60 38.23
C PHE A 228 17.28 8.52 38.37
N LEU A 229 17.84 9.47 39.13
CA LEU A 229 19.06 9.30 39.91
C LEU A 229 18.78 9.66 41.37
#